data_0701bc30f5ac3f67a1c7a1ec5ebd7c85
#
_entry.id   0701bc30f5ac3f67a1c7a1ec5ebd7c85
#
_cell.length_a   1.000
_cell.length_b   1.000
_cell.length_c   1.000
_cell.angle_alpha   90.00
_cell.angle_beta   90.00
_cell.angle_gamma   90.00
#
_symmetry.space_group_name_H-M   'P 1'
#
loop_
_entity.id
_entity.type
_entity.pdbx_description
1 polymer ?
#
loop_
_entity_poly.entity_id
_entity_poly.type
_entity_poly.pdbx_seq_one_letter_code
_entity_poly.pdbx_strand_id
1 'polypeptide(L)'
;MVSGLSFVGIRQTKNNVCWNKHEKHMQNFKVNLRKRELGDSFEMVLDPFMFNMEMTALADVANALVDTGATKTCIGLDVVKKLQLQPIRNEAIDTATSGNEEVGVYQLLLSLYPGHFLPIEVYGIPNPKAEAVIIGMDVLGQGDLHIWKEGGTHFGTFSF
;
A
#
# COMPACT_ATOMS: atom_id res chain seq x y z
N MET A 1 45.48 -48.31 -17.82
CA MET A 1 44.40 -49.13 -18.34
C MET A 1 43.12 -48.40 -18.14
N VAL A 2 42.53 -47.96 -19.23
CA VAL A 2 41.57 -46.86 -19.29
C VAL A 2 40.16 -47.43 -19.29
N SER A 3 39.33 -47.00 -18.34
CA SER A 3 37.94 -47.39 -18.23
C SER A 3 37.07 -46.44 -19.09
N GLY A 4 36.19 -47.05 -19.88
CA GLY A 4 35.32 -46.36 -20.82
C GLY A 4 34.21 -45.56 -20.16
N LEU A 5 34.00 -44.37 -20.70
CA LEU A 5 32.82 -43.50 -20.48
C LEU A 5 31.71 -43.94 -21.45
N SER A 6 30.57 -44.37 -20.92
CA SER A 6 29.37 -44.62 -21.70
C SER A 6 28.55 -43.32 -21.75
N PHE A 7 28.37 -42.80 -22.97
CA PHE A 7 27.42 -41.70 -23.25
C PHE A 7 26.00 -42.25 -23.25
N VAL A 8 25.18 -41.77 -22.31
CA VAL A 8 23.73 -41.97 -22.36
C VAL A 8 23.13 -40.83 -23.14
N GLY A 9 22.49 -41.15 -24.26
CA GLY A 9 21.87 -40.19 -25.17
C GLY A 9 20.67 -39.49 -24.54
N ILE A 10 20.70 -38.18 -24.60
CA ILE A 10 19.57 -37.31 -24.27
C ILE A 10 18.62 -37.28 -25.46
N ARG A 11 17.47 -37.96 -25.35
CA ARG A 11 16.34 -37.73 -26.28
C ARG A 11 15.75 -36.38 -26.04
N GLN A 12 15.87 -35.48 -27.03
CA GLN A 12 15.06 -34.27 -27.09
C GLN A 12 13.61 -34.63 -27.36
N THR A 13 12.75 -34.49 -26.37
CA THR A 13 11.31 -34.38 -26.57
C THR A 13 10.98 -32.90 -26.69
N LYS A 14 10.60 -32.48 -27.89
CA LYS A 14 9.90 -31.21 -28.11
C LYS A 14 8.56 -31.32 -27.43
N ASN A 15 8.36 -30.63 -26.30
CA ASN A 15 7.02 -30.23 -25.85
C ASN A 15 7.17 -29.13 -24.79
N ASN A 16 6.68 -27.95 -25.19
CA ASN A 16 6.12 -26.88 -24.35
C ASN A 16 6.90 -26.52 -23.07
N VAL A 17 7.98 -25.78 -23.26
CA VAL A 17 8.49 -24.92 -22.19
C VAL A 17 7.51 -23.76 -22.05
N CYS A 18 6.51 -23.95 -21.19
CA CYS A 18 5.74 -22.86 -20.65
C CYS A 18 6.72 -22.02 -19.80
N TRP A 19 7.14 -20.89 -20.33
CA TRP A 19 7.91 -19.93 -19.58
C TRP A 19 7.02 -19.38 -18.47
N ASN A 20 7.08 -19.97 -17.28
CA ASN A 20 6.68 -19.28 -16.04
C ASN A 20 7.68 -18.13 -15.80
N LYS A 21 7.54 -17.07 -16.63
CA LYS A 21 8.03 -15.76 -16.29
C LYS A 21 7.21 -15.29 -15.11
N HIS A 22 7.86 -15.01 -14.02
CA HIS A 22 7.45 -14.38 -12.76
C HIS A 22 7.26 -15.32 -11.56
N GLU A 23 8.24 -16.16 -11.25
CA GLU A 23 8.62 -16.28 -9.86
C GLU A 23 9.62 -15.13 -9.55
N LYS A 24 9.13 -13.88 -9.54
CA LYS A 24 9.70 -12.90 -8.63
C LYS A 24 9.54 -13.52 -7.25
N HIS A 25 10.63 -13.68 -6.50
CA HIS A 25 10.56 -13.78 -5.04
C HIS A 25 9.84 -12.51 -4.57
N MET A 26 8.52 -12.55 -4.52
CA MET A 26 7.73 -11.57 -3.80
C MET A 26 8.06 -11.86 -2.34
N GLN A 27 8.88 -11.01 -1.76
CA GLN A 27 8.99 -10.93 -0.32
C GLN A 27 7.59 -10.50 0.12
N ASN A 28 6.80 -11.43 0.65
CA ASN A 28 5.48 -11.14 1.18
C ASN A 28 5.68 -10.34 2.47
N PHE A 29 5.66 -9.03 2.34
CA PHE A 29 5.60 -8.13 3.48
C PHE A 29 4.20 -8.23 4.08
N LYS A 30 4.12 -8.42 5.39
CA LYS A 30 2.87 -8.50 6.11
C LYS A 30 2.80 -7.43 7.17
N VAL A 31 1.77 -6.60 7.10
CA VAL A 31 1.48 -5.56 8.07
C VAL A 31 0.24 -5.94 8.86
N ASN A 32 0.31 -5.87 10.19
CA ASN A 32 -0.84 -6.07 11.05
C ASN A 32 -1.63 -4.76 11.13
N LEU A 33 -2.94 -4.86 10.92
CA LEU A 33 -3.87 -3.77 11.12
C LEU A 33 -4.32 -3.76 12.57
N ARG A 34 -4.56 -2.57 13.12
CA ARG A 34 -5.13 -2.41 14.45
C ARG A 34 -6.61 -2.07 14.33
N LYS A 35 -7.42 -2.61 15.25
CA LYS A 35 -8.81 -2.22 15.41
C LYS A 35 -8.88 -0.93 16.22
N ARG A 36 -9.63 0.06 15.73
CA ARG A 36 -10.02 1.25 16.46
C ARG A 36 -11.53 1.20 16.73
N GLU A 37 -11.93 1.26 18.00
CA GLU A 37 -13.33 1.24 18.40
C GLU A 37 -13.99 2.62 18.16
N LEU A 38 -15.20 2.61 17.65
CA LEU A 38 -16.03 3.79 17.40
C LEU A 38 -17.46 3.52 17.90
N GLY A 39 -17.66 3.46 19.21
CA GLY A 39 -18.95 3.07 19.79
C GLY A 39 -19.32 1.63 19.39
N ASP A 40 -20.42 1.46 18.65
CA ASP A 40 -20.91 0.16 18.18
C ASP A 40 -20.24 -0.32 16.87
N SER A 41 -19.38 0.49 16.28
CA SER A 41 -18.62 0.18 15.06
C SER A 41 -17.12 0.13 15.32
N PHE A 42 -16.35 -0.25 14.31
CA PHE A 42 -14.90 -0.22 14.37
C PHE A 42 -14.30 0.13 13.00
N GLU A 43 -13.08 0.58 13.03
CA GLU A 43 -12.25 0.81 11.84
C GLU A 43 -10.96 0.01 11.95
N MET A 44 -10.40 -0.34 10.80
CA MET A 44 -9.05 -0.88 10.72
C MET A 44 -8.08 0.24 10.39
N VAL A 45 -7.02 0.35 11.17
CA VAL A 45 -6.00 1.39 11.02
C VAL A 45 -4.61 0.78 11.02
N LEU A 46 -3.66 1.51 10.44
CA LEU A 46 -2.24 1.19 10.46
C LEU A 46 -1.41 2.46 10.70
N ASP A 47 -0.12 2.27 10.96
CA ASP A 47 0.81 3.37 11.27
C ASP A 47 1.90 3.42 10.20
N PRO A 48 1.67 4.07 9.04
CA PRO A 48 2.67 4.17 7.99
C PRO A 48 3.69 5.26 8.28
N PHE A 49 4.87 5.11 7.68
CA PHE A 49 5.79 6.21 7.46
C PHE A 49 5.60 6.77 6.06
N MET A 50 5.68 8.09 5.95
CA MET A 50 5.63 8.79 4.66
C MET A 50 6.83 9.70 4.52
N PHE A 51 7.39 9.75 3.33
CA PHE A 51 8.56 10.56 3.01
C PHE A 51 8.28 11.38 1.74
N ASN A 52 8.89 12.55 1.65
CA ASN A 52 8.99 13.18 0.34
C ASN A 52 9.91 12.36 -0.59
N MET A 53 9.86 12.61 -1.89
CA MET A 53 10.60 11.81 -2.88
C MET A 53 12.12 11.84 -2.67
N GLU A 54 12.65 12.92 -2.11
CA GLU A 54 14.07 13.10 -1.79
C GLU A 54 14.48 12.47 -0.47
N MET A 55 13.52 11.91 0.31
CA MET A 55 13.73 11.34 1.64
C MET A 55 14.35 12.33 2.66
N THR A 56 14.12 13.63 2.47
CA THR A 56 14.62 14.71 3.35
C THR A 56 13.60 15.11 4.42
N ALA A 57 12.35 14.72 4.26
CA ALA A 57 11.26 14.95 5.21
C ALA A 57 10.48 13.66 5.47
N LEU A 58 10.09 13.47 6.74
CA LEU A 58 9.38 12.28 7.25
C LEU A 58 8.11 12.70 7.99
N ALA A 59 7.02 12.02 7.72
CA ALA A 59 5.83 11.98 8.56
C ALA A 59 5.63 10.57 9.11
N ASP A 60 5.70 10.44 10.44
CA ASP A 60 5.22 9.29 11.19
C ASP A 60 3.72 9.52 11.42
N VAL A 61 2.89 8.65 10.87
CA VAL A 61 1.44 8.77 10.89
C VAL A 61 0.86 7.70 11.77
N ALA A 62 0.17 8.11 12.83
CA ALA A 62 -0.58 7.19 13.66
C ALA A 62 -2.04 7.09 13.18
N ASN A 63 -2.59 5.87 13.18
CA ASN A 63 -3.99 5.59 12.87
C ASN A 63 -4.43 6.00 11.45
N ALA A 64 -3.60 5.77 10.42
CA ALA A 64 -4.08 5.90 9.05
C ALA A 64 -5.26 4.93 8.83
N LEU A 65 -6.38 5.45 8.36
CA LEU A 65 -7.59 4.67 8.10
C LEU A 65 -7.37 3.76 6.89
N VAL A 66 -7.71 2.49 7.01
CA VAL A 66 -7.79 1.54 5.89
C VAL A 66 -9.21 1.60 5.33
N ASP A 67 -9.38 2.19 4.14
CA ASP A 67 -10.70 2.45 3.56
C ASP A 67 -10.81 1.85 2.14
N THR A 68 -11.52 0.73 2.05
CA THR A 68 -11.81 0.08 0.76
C THR A 68 -12.83 0.83 -0.10
N GLY A 69 -13.51 1.83 0.46
CA GLY A 69 -14.42 2.73 -0.25
C GLY A 69 -13.69 3.91 -0.92
N ALA A 70 -12.47 4.22 -0.49
CA ALA A 70 -11.66 5.26 -1.11
C ALA A 70 -10.91 4.68 -2.32
N THR A 71 -11.09 5.27 -3.50
CA THR A 71 -10.36 4.84 -4.71
C THR A 71 -8.89 5.23 -4.66
N LYS A 72 -8.56 6.32 -3.99
CA LYS A 72 -7.22 6.89 -3.88
C LYS A 72 -6.87 7.24 -2.45
N THR A 73 -5.60 7.05 -2.12
CA THR A 73 -5.03 7.46 -0.83
C THR A 73 -5.08 8.98 -0.69
N CYS A 74 -5.52 9.44 0.48
CA CYS A 74 -5.65 10.85 0.81
C CYS A 74 -4.80 11.20 2.03
N ILE A 75 -4.23 12.40 2.03
CA ILE A 75 -3.47 12.94 3.17
C ILE A 75 -3.99 14.34 3.56
N GLY A 76 -3.96 14.64 4.83
CA GLY A 76 -4.28 15.97 5.34
C GLY A 76 -3.25 17.02 4.90
N LEU A 77 -3.67 18.25 4.75
CA LEU A 77 -2.78 19.36 4.36
C LEU A 77 -1.67 19.64 5.41
N ASP A 78 -1.82 19.19 6.63
CA ASP A 78 -0.78 19.23 7.66
C ASP A 78 0.35 18.22 7.35
N VAL A 79 0.02 17.03 6.84
CA VAL A 79 1.01 16.04 6.35
C VAL A 79 1.71 16.58 5.11
N VAL A 80 0.97 17.21 4.17
CA VAL A 80 1.55 17.88 2.99
C VAL A 80 2.61 18.91 3.42
N LYS A 81 2.27 19.75 4.39
CA LYS A 81 3.20 20.75 4.94
C LYS A 81 4.40 20.13 5.63
N LYS A 82 4.18 19.10 6.46
CA LYS A 82 5.24 18.39 7.19
C LYS A 82 6.26 17.76 6.25
N LEU A 83 5.77 17.19 5.13
CA LEU A 83 6.60 16.59 4.09
C LEU A 83 7.14 17.60 3.07
N GLN A 84 6.76 18.88 3.17
CA GLN A 84 7.17 19.97 2.26
C GLN A 84 6.82 19.66 0.79
N LEU A 85 5.68 18.98 0.57
CA LEU A 85 5.26 18.58 -0.78
C LEU A 85 4.74 19.77 -1.57
N GLN A 86 5.02 19.75 -2.89
CA GLN A 86 4.39 20.64 -3.86
C GLN A 86 3.41 19.85 -4.73
N PRO A 87 2.26 20.40 -5.07
CA PRO A 87 1.32 19.71 -5.94
C PRO A 87 1.94 19.52 -7.33
N ILE A 88 1.84 18.32 -7.89
CA ILE A 88 2.27 18.05 -9.26
C ILE A 88 1.19 18.42 -10.28
N ARG A 89 -0.08 18.48 -9.84
CA ARG A 89 -1.26 18.95 -10.57
C ARG A 89 -2.43 19.14 -9.62
N ASN A 90 -3.52 19.71 -10.11
CA ASN A 90 -4.82 19.71 -9.43
C ASN A 90 -5.79 18.78 -10.16
N GLU A 91 -6.68 18.16 -9.42
CA GLU A 91 -7.77 17.31 -9.93
C GLU A 91 -9.09 17.65 -9.23
N ALA A 92 -10.18 17.57 -9.98
CA ALA A 92 -11.53 17.67 -9.42
C ALA A 92 -11.95 16.27 -8.93
N ILE A 93 -12.32 16.17 -7.66
CA ILE A 93 -12.78 14.90 -7.06
C ILE A 93 -14.16 15.06 -6.44
N ASP A 94 -14.95 13.99 -6.48
CA ASP A 94 -16.19 13.92 -5.72
C ASP A 94 -15.88 13.40 -4.32
N THR A 95 -16.21 14.20 -3.31
CA THR A 95 -16.09 13.79 -1.91
C THR A 95 -17.46 13.44 -1.35
N ALA A 96 -17.49 12.54 -0.37
CA ALA A 96 -18.74 12.11 0.27
C ALA A 96 -19.51 13.27 0.97
N THR A 97 -18.85 14.40 1.22
CA THR A 97 -19.40 15.50 2.03
C THR A 97 -19.68 16.78 1.25
N SER A 98 -18.98 17.06 0.16
CA SER A 98 -19.00 18.38 -0.47
C SER A 98 -19.19 18.37 -1.99
N GLY A 99 -19.30 17.20 -2.61
CA GLY A 99 -19.41 17.11 -4.06
C GLY A 99 -18.07 17.40 -4.77
N ASN A 100 -18.12 18.06 -5.92
CA ASN A 100 -16.94 18.29 -6.76
C ASN A 100 -16.00 19.34 -6.13
N GLU A 101 -14.85 18.89 -5.61
CA GLU A 101 -13.81 19.73 -5.05
C GLU A 101 -12.53 19.65 -5.86
N GLU A 102 -11.84 20.78 -6.04
CA GLU A 102 -10.52 20.81 -6.64
C GLU A 102 -9.46 20.57 -5.56
N VAL A 103 -8.67 19.50 -5.69
CA VAL A 103 -7.63 19.13 -4.75
C VAL A 103 -6.27 19.03 -5.42
N GLY A 104 -5.21 19.31 -4.66
CA GLY A 104 -3.83 19.08 -5.10
C GLY A 104 -3.50 17.58 -5.12
N VAL A 105 -2.80 17.13 -6.16
CA VAL A 105 -2.19 15.81 -6.25
C VAL A 105 -0.71 15.93 -5.91
N TYR A 106 -0.24 15.07 -5.03
CA TYR A 106 1.13 15.08 -4.52
C TYR A 106 1.77 13.72 -4.73
N GLN A 107 3.09 13.71 -4.88
CA GLN A 107 3.87 12.47 -4.97
C GLN A 107 4.70 12.28 -3.71
N LEU A 108 4.70 11.07 -3.17
CA LEU A 108 5.45 10.71 -1.97
C LEU A 108 5.86 9.23 -1.97
N LEU A 109 6.72 8.86 -1.02
CA LEU A 109 7.06 7.48 -0.73
C LEU A 109 6.30 7.03 0.51
N LEU A 110 5.44 6.02 0.34
CA LEU A 110 4.74 5.35 1.44
C LEU A 110 5.56 4.14 1.90
N SER A 111 5.77 4.00 3.20
CA SER A 111 6.39 2.83 3.80
C SER A 111 5.44 2.20 4.81
N LEU A 112 4.90 1.05 4.47
CA LEU A 112 4.06 0.23 5.34
C LEU A 112 4.89 -0.80 6.11
N TYR A 113 6.11 -1.08 5.65
CA TYR A 113 7.03 -2.04 6.23
C TYR A 113 8.45 -1.47 6.19
N PRO A 114 9.27 -1.63 7.25
CA PRO A 114 10.63 -1.11 7.28
C PRO A 114 11.47 -1.53 6.08
N GLY A 115 12.04 -0.53 5.39
CA GLY A 115 12.90 -0.75 4.22
C GLY A 115 12.16 -0.97 2.90
N HIS A 116 10.82 -0.97 2.89
CA HIS A 116 10.02 -1.03 1.67
C HIS A 116 9.33 0.31 1.43
N PHE A 117 9.63 0.94 0.29
CA PHE A 117 9.09 2.24 -0.10
C PHE A 117 8.28 2.11 -1.38
N LEU A 118 7.02 2.52 -1.32
CA LEU A 118 6.10 2.52 -2.44
C LEU A 118 5.90 3.96 -2.91
N PRO A 119 6.35 4.35 -4.12
CA PRO A 119 6.05 5.65 -4.68
C PRO A 119 4.57 5.69 -5.08
N ILE A 120 3.84 6.67 -4.54
CA ILE A 120 2.40 6.85 -4.81
C ILE A 120 2.06 8.32 -5.07
N GLU A 121 0.97 8.53 -5.80
CA GLU A 121 0.28 9.81 -5.89
C GLU A 121 -0.89 9.83 -4.93
N VAL A 122 -1.05 10.90 -4.18
CA VAL A 122 -2.08 11.06 -3.16
C VAL A 122 -2.85 12.37 -3.35
N TYR A 123 -4.09 12.40 -2.89
CA TYR A 123 -4.84 13.64 -2.80
C TYR A 123 -4.55 14.35 -1.49
N GLY A 124 -4.27 15.66 -1.55
CA GLY A 124 -4.22 16.51 -0.38
C GLY A 124 -5.60 17.08 -0.08
N ILE A 125 -6.18 16.69 1.04
CA ILE A 125 -7.53 17.11 1.42
C ILE A 125 -7.50 17.97 2.68
N PRO A 126 -8.35 19.02 2.75
CA PRO A 126 -8.47 19.80 3.97
C PRO A 126 -9.07 18.91 5.07
N ASN A 127 -8.27 18.66 6.13
CA ASN A 127 -8.62 17.94 7.34
C ASN A 127 -9.60 16.77 7.16
N PRO A 128 -9.14 15.59 6.78
CA PRO A 128 -9.91 14.38 7.02
C PRO A 128 -10.12 14.30 8.53
N LYS A 129 -11.35 14.19 8.96
CA LYS A 129 -11.87 14.41 10.34
C LYS A 129 -10.91 14.01 11.46
N ALA A 130 -10.55 12.90 11.78
CA ALA A 130 -9.67 12.48 12.86
C ALA A 130 -8.36 11.85 12.35
N GLU A 131 -8.29 11.55 11.08
CA GLU A 131 -7.18 10.87 10.45
C GLU A 131 -6.40 11.84 9.56
N ALA A 132 -5.09 11.89 9.80
CA ALA A 132 -4.20 12.60 8.90
C ALA A 132 -4.06 11.90 7.54
N VAL A 133 -4.45 10.62 7.43
CA VAL A 133 -4.26 9.77 6.26
C VAL A 133 -5.38 8.74 6.12
N ILE A 134 -5.82 8.54 4.87
CA ILE A 134 -6.71 7.47 4.44
C ILE A 134 -5.98 6.66 3.37
N ILE A 135 -5.80 5.36 3.61
CA ILE A 135 -5.20 4.43 2.65
C ILE A 135 -6.30 3.84 1.78
N GLY A 136 -6.27 4.17 0.50
CA GLY A 136 -7.28 3.78 -0.48
C GLY A 136 -6.91 2.53 -1.29
N MET A 137 -7.78 2.22 -2.26
CA MET A 137 -7.65 1.04 -3.13
C MET A 137 -6.46 1.11 -4.09
N ASP A 138 -5.91 2.27 -4.36
CA ASP A 138 -4.66 2.45 -5.11
C ASP A 138 -3.45 1.77 -4.43
N VAL A 139 -3.48 1.66 -3.10
CA VAL A 139 -2.49 0.92 -2.30
C VAL A 139 -3.02 -0.48 -1.97
N LEU A 140 -4.24 -0.58 -1.43
CA LEU A 140 -4.82 -1.85 -0.97
C LEU A 140 -5.00 -2.86 -2.12
N GLY A 141 -5.27 -2.40 -3.34
CA GLY A 141 -5.40 -3.23 -4.53
C GLY A 141 -4.09 -3.83 -5.04
N GLN A 142 -2.94 -3.46 -4.45
CA GLN A 142 -1.64 -4.03 -4.80
C GLN A 142 -1.27 -5.28 -3.99
N GLY A 143 -2.14 -5.68 -3.03
CA GLY A 143 -1.87 -6.82 -2.17
C GLY A 143 -3.15 -7.47 -1.65
N ASP A 144 -2.99 -8.30 -0.63
CA ASP A 144 -4.07 -9.08 -0.03
C ASP A 144 -4.45 -8.46 1.33
N LEU A 145 -5.66 -7.88 1.39
CA LEU A 145 -6.27 -7.41 2.63
C LEU A 145 -7.13 -8.54 3.22
N HIS A 146 -6.79 -8.98 4.43
CA HIS A 146 -7.55 -10.00 5.15
C HIS A 146 -8.02 -9.45 6.50
N ILE A 147 -9.33 -9.48 6.73
CA ILE A 147 -9.97 -9.10 8.00
C ILE A 147 -10.78 -10.29 8.49
N TRP A 148 -10.58 -10.67 9.77
CA TRP A 148 -11.31 -11.79 10.37
C TRP A 148 -11.69 -11.51 11.81
N LYS A 149 -12.55 -12.36 12.36
CA LYS A 149 -12.99 -12.30 13.76
C LYS A 149 -12.65 -13.60 14.46
N GLU A 150 -12.01 -13.50 15.62
CA GLU A 150 -11.68 -14.62 16.47
C GLU A 150 -11.89 -14.23 17.94
N GLY A 151 -12.57 -15.10 18.73
CA GLY A 151 -12.84 -14.83 20.14
C GLY A 151 -13.59 -13.52 20.42
N GLY A 152 -14.39 -13.02 19.46
CA GLY A 152 -15.10 -11.75 19.57
C GLY A 152 -14.28 -10.52 19.15
N THR A 153 -12.99 -10.68 18.91
CA THR A 153 -12.06 -9.61 18.48
C THR A 153 -11.85 -9.63 16.97
N HIS A 154 -11.80 -8.45 16.35
CA HIS A 154 -11.46 -8.33 14.94
C HIS A 154 -9.96 -8.12 14.77
N PHE A 155 -9.41 -8.79 13.77
CA PHE A 155 -8.01 -8.74 13.34
C PHE A 155 -7.96 -8.39 11.87
N GLY A 156 -6.84 -7.83 11.44
CA GLY A 156 -6.60 -7.55 10.04
C GLY A 156 -5.13 -7.63 9.69
N THR A 157 -4.86 -8.02 8.45
CA THR A 157 -3.51 -7.99 7.87
C THR A 157 -3.58 -7.51 6.44
N PHE A 158 -2.54 -6.84 6.00
CA PHE A 158 -2.29 -6.51 4.62
C PHE A 158 -0.93 -7.08 4.19
N SER A 159 -0.91 -7.81 3.08
CA SER A 159 0.30 -8.45 2.53
C SER A 159 0.51 -8.00 1.09
N PHE A 160 1.74 -7.64 0.70
CA PHE A 160 2.08 -7.11 -0.64
C PHE A 160 3.52 -7.46 -1.03
#